data_ccef1c1280dabf7d1c0d83b478e4594f
#
_entry.id   ccef1c1280dabf7d1c0d83b478e4594f
#
_cell.length_a   1.000
_cell.length_b   1.000
_cell.length_c   1.000
_cell.angle_alpha   90.00
_cell.angle_beta   90.00
_cell.angle_gamma   90.00
#
_symmetry.space_group_name_H-M   'P 1'
#
loop_
_entity.id
_entity.type
_entity.pdbx_description
1 polymer ?
#
loop_
_entity_poly.entity_id
_entity_poly.type
_entity_poly.pdbx_seq_one_letter_code
_entity_poly.pdbx_strand_id
1 'polypeptide(L)'
;MHYKIAVCDDEAADRSLLDALVRRWAAAAGHTVHLDAFGSAEQFLFHYAEENDYDVLLLDVEMGEMDGVALAKEIRKQNEAVQIVFITGFSDYIAEGYEVAALHYLMKPVREE
;
A
#
# COMPACT_ATOMS: atom_id res chain seq x y z
N MET A 1 5.73 -9.45 -16.46
CA MET A 1 4.40 -8.90 -16.16
C MET A 1 4.49 -7.43 -15.79
N HIS A 2 3.39 -6.73 -15.93
CA HIS A 2 3.30 -5.34 -15.54
C HIS A 2 2.36 -5.21 -14.34
N TYR A 3 2.82 -4.47 -13.30
CA TYR A 3 2.04 -4.24 -12.09
C TYR A 3 1.81 -2.75 -11.88
N LYS A 4 0.59 -2.41 -11.48
CA LYS A 4 0.27 -1.05 -11.05
C LYS A 4 0.11 -1.06 -9.54
N ILE A 5 0.96 -0.31 -8.84
CA ILE A 5 1.10 -0.34 -7.38
C ILE A 5 0.90 1.06 -6.82
N ALA A 6 0.13 1.18 -5.74
CA ALA A 6 0.00 2.42 -4.99
C ALA A 6 0.65 2.29 -3.63
N VAL A 7 1.35 3.33 -3.21
CA VAL A 7 1.94 3.45 -1.87
C VAL A 7 1.28 4.61 -1.15
N CYS A 8 0.75 4.35 0.04
CA CYS A 8 0.18 5.38 0.91
C CYS A 8 0.94 5.41 2.22
N ASP A 9 1.65 6.50 2.49
CA ASP A 9 2.43 6.69 3.70
C ASP A 9 2.67 8.18 3.87
N ASP A 10 2.46 8.73 5.04
CA ASP A 10 2.64 10.16 5.28
C ASP A 10 4.10 10.59 5.44
N GLU A 11 5.03 9.63 5.54
CA GLU A 11 6.46 9.90 5.64
C GLU A 11 7.13 9.83 4.28
N ALA A 12 7.67 10.95 3.81
CA ALA A 12 8.32 11.00 2.50
C ALA A 12 9.49 10.02 2.37
N ALA A 13 10.28 9.87 3.44
CA ALA A 13 11.41 8.94 3.45
C ALA A 13 10.95 7.49 3.26
N ASP A 14 9.84 7.09 3.87
CA ASP A 14 9.30 5.76 3.74
C ASP A 14 8.73 5.53 2.34
N ARG A 15 8.04 6.53 1.78
CA ARG A 15 7.58 6.45 0.39
C ARG A 15 8.73 6.22 -0.58
N SER A 16 9.82 6.96 -0.41
CA SER A 16 11.00 6.83 -1.27
C SER A 16 11.67 5.47 -1.11
N LEU A 17 11.74 4.96 0.11
CA LEU A 17 12.32 3.63 0.36
C LEU A 17 11.49 2.54 -0.32
N LEU A 18 10.17 2.58 -0.17
CA LEU A 18 9.30 1.58 -0.78
C LEU A 18 9.35 1.65 -2.30
N ASP A 19 9.38 2.85 -2.87
CA ASP A 19 9.55 3.04 -4.31
C ASP A 19 10.83 2.33 -4.78
N ALA A 20 11.96 2.60 -4.13
CA ALA A 20 13.24 2.01 -4.49
C ALA A 20 13.23 0.49 -4.38
N LEU A 21 12.65 -0.05 -3.30
CA LEU A 21 12.58 -1.49 -3.09
C LEU A 21 11.71 -2.19 -4.13
N VAL A 22 10.55 -1.62 -4.45
CA VAL A 22 9.65 -2.18 -5.45
C VAL A 22 10.29 -2.18 -6.83
N ARG A 23 10.93 -1.07 -7.22
CA ARG A 23 11.57 -0.97 -8.53
C ARG A 23 12.75 -1.91 -8.66
N ARG A 24 13.50 -2.10 -7.59
CA ARG A 24 14.63 -3.03 -7.56
C ARG A 24 14.15 -4.48 -7.70
N TRP A 25 13.10 -4.83 -6.98
CA TRP A 25 12.49 -6.14 -7.12
C TRP A 25 11.99 -6.39 -8.54
N ALA A 26 11.27 -5.42 -9.11
CA ALA A 26 10.72 -5.55 -10.45
C ALA A 26 11.83 -5.74 -11.50
N ALA A 27 12.91 -4.96 -11.40
CA ALA A 27 14.05 -5.08 -12.32
C ALA A 27 14.72 -6.46 -12.21
N ALA A 28 14.92 -6.94 -10.98
CA ALA A 28 15.55 -8.25 -10.76
C ALA A 28 14.69 -9.41 -11.27
N ALA A 29 13.37 -9.29 -11.17
CA ALA A 29 12.43 -10.33 -11.58
C ALA A 29 11.99 -10.21 -13.04
N GLY A 30 12.43 -9.19 -13.77
CA GLY A 30 12.04 -8.99 -15.15
C GLY A 30 10.63 -8.43 -15.33
N HIS A 31 10.10 -7.74 -14.32
CA HIS A 31 8.79 -7.11 -14.38
C HIS A 31 8.90 -5.61 -14.62
N THR A 32 7.83 -5.02 -15.13
CA THR A 32 7.67 -3.57 -15.17
C THR A 32 6.65 -3.15 -14.11
N VAL A 33 6.78 -1.93 -13.62
CA VAL A 33 5.90 -1.42 -12.57
C VAL A 33 5.55 0.04 -12.83
N HIS A 34 4.27 0.37 -12.62
CA HIS A 34 3.79 1.74 -12.53
C HIS A 34 3.48 1.98 -11.05
N LEU A 35 4.15 2.94 -10.43
CA LEU A 35 4.02 3.18 -9.01
C LEU A 35 3.60 4.62 -8.75
N ASP A 36 2.49 4.78 -8.05
CA ASP A 36 1.99 6.08 -7.60
C ASP A 36 2.11 6.14 -6.07
N ALA A 37 2.58 7.27 -5.55
CA ALA A 37 2.77 7.47 -4.12
C ALA A 37 1.88 8.60 -3.61
N PHE A 38 1.28 8.38 -2.45
CA PHE A 38 0.34 9.32 -1.84
C PHE A 38 0.73 9.57 -0.38
N GLY A 39 0.59 10.82 0.06
CA GLY A 39 0.93 11.22 1.42
C GLY A 39 -0.22 11.07 2.42
N SER A 40 -1.42 10.72 1.97
CA SER A 40 -2.56 10.52 2.85
C SER A 40 -3.58 9.58 2.23
N ALA A 41 -4.43 9.00 3.08
CA ALA A 41 -5.52 8.15 2.63
C ALA A 41 -6.53 8.93 1.80
N GLU A 42 -6.79 10.17 2.21
CA GLU A 42 -7.74 11.04 1.51
C GLU A 42 -7.29 11.35 0.08
N GLN A 43 -5.99 11.64 -0.11
CA GLN A 43 -5.44 11.85 -1.45
C GLN A 43 -5.61 10.62 -2.32
N PHE A 44 -5.35 9.45 -1.75
CA PHE A 44 -5.48 8.20 -2.51
C PHE A 44 -6.94 7.94 -2.90
N LEU A 45 -7.87 8.11 -1.97
CA LEU A 45 -9.30 7.89 -2.27
C LEU A 45 -9.79 8.82 -3.36
N PHE A 46 -9.37 10.07 -3.33
CA PHE A 46 -9.73 11.03 -4.38
C PHE A 46 -9.26 10.56 -5.75
N HIS A 47 -8.02 10.08 -5.83
CA HIS A 47 -7.44 9.54 -7.06
C HIS A 47 -8.12 8.23 -7.47
N TYR A 48 -8.40 7.36 -6.51
CA TYR A 48 -8.96 6.02 -6.75
C TYR A 48 -10.37 6.10 -7.35
N ALA A 49 -11.09 7.15 -7.08
CA ALA A 49 -12.41 7.35 -7.67
C ALA A 49 -12.36 7.42 -9.20
N GLU A 50 -11.25 7.86 -9.76
CA GLU A 50 -11.07 7.96 -11.20
C GLU A 50 -10.17 6.87 -11.77
N GLU A 51 -9.12 6.47 -11.05
CA GLU A 51 -8.19 5.43 -11.46
C GLU A 51 -8.13 4.33 -10.41
N ASN A 52 -8.81 3.22 -10.63
CA ASN A 52 -8.95 2.15 -9.65
C ASN A 52 -8.44 0.79 -10.14
N ASP A 53 -7.53 0.79 -11.10
CA ASP A 53 -7.00 -0.43 -11.72
C ASP A 53 -5.67 -0.89 -11.08
N TYR A 54 -5.49 -0.63 -9.81
CA TYR A 54 -4.29 -1.08 -9.09
C TYR A 54 -4.31 -2.57 -8.82
N ASP A 55 -3.14 -3.18 -8.92
CA ASP A 55 -2.94 -4.59 -8.59
C ASP A 55 -2.62 -4.78 -7.12
N VAL A 56 -1.82 -3.86 -6.54
CA VAL A 56 -1.35 -3.95 -5.16
C VAL A 56 -1.41 -2.58 -4.50
N LEU A 57 -1.84 -2.56 -3.24
CA LEU A 57 -1.80 -1.37 -2.40
C LEU A 57 -0.86 -1.62 -1.23
N LEU A 58 0.14 -0.75 -1.07
CA LEU A 58 1.05 -0.77 0.07
C LEU A 58 0.65 0.37 0.99
N LEU A 59 0.10 0.05 2.16
CA LEU A 59 -0.53 1.01 3.04
C LEU A 59 0.14 1.06 4.40
N ASP A 60 0.51 2.26 4.87
CA ASP A 60 0.84 2.45 6.27
C ASP A 60 -0.48 2.58 7.06
N VAL A 61 -0.48 2.13 8.31
CA VAL A 61 -1.66 2.21 9.14
C VAL A 61 -1.86 3.63 9.66
N GLU A 62 -0.84 4.26 10.22
CA GLU A 62 -1.00 5.61 10.77
C GLU A 62 -0.66 6.69 9.74
N MET A 63 -1.69 7.40 9.25
CA MET A 63 -1.57 8.39 8.20
C MET A 63 -2.47 9.61 8.43
N GLY A 64 -2.42 10.23 9.59
CA GLY A 64 -3.25 11.40 9.85
C GLY A 64 -4.69 11.04 10.24
N GLU A 65 -5.68 11.73 9.69
CA GLU A 65 -7.07 11.56 10.11
C GLU A 65 -7.68 10.20 9.72
N MET A 66 -7.48 9.77 8.48
CA MET A 66 -7.91 8.45 8.05
C MET A 66 -6.71 7.53 8.04
N ASP A 67 -6.76 6.45 8.80
CA ASP A 67 -5.67 5.48 8.83
C ASP A 67 -5.77 4.47 7.68
N GLY A 68 -4.71 3.66 7.52
CA GLY A 68 -4.64 2.69 6.43
C GLY A 68 -5.65 1.57 6.55
N VAL A 69 -6.08 1.21 7.77
CA VAL A 69 -7.12 0.20 7.96
C VAL A 69 -8.47 0.71 7.49
N ALA A 70 -8.81 1.95 7.86
CA ALA A 70 -10.05 2.57 7.38
C ALA A 70 -10.04 2.72 5.86
N LEU A 71 -8.90 3.11 5.28
CA LEU A 71 -8.74 3.17 3.83
C LEU A 71 -8.97 1.80 3.19
N ALA A 72 -8.36 0.75 3.73
CA ALA A 72 -8.50 -0.59 3.19
C ALA A 72 -9.95 -1.06 3.23
N LYS A 73 -10.68 -0.75 4.30
CA LYS A 73 -12.10 -1.09 4.40
C LYS A 73 -12.92 -0.40 3.32
N GLU A 74 -12.63 0.87 3.04
CA GLU A 74 -13.31 1.60 1.96
C GLU A 74 -13.02 0.97 0.59
N ILE A 75 -11.76 0.60 0.34
CA ILE A 75 -11.38 -0.04 -0.92
C ILE A 75 -12.07 -1.39 -1.08
N ARG A 76 -12.16 -2.19 0.00
CA ARG A 76 -12.79 -3.51 -0.05
C ARG A 76 -14.29 -3.45 -0.36
N LYS A 77 -14.95 -2.35 -0.09
CA LYS A 77 -16.35 -2.16 -0.47
C LYS A 77 -16.53 -2.15 -1.99
N GLN A 78 -15.48 -1.76 -2.73
CA GLN A 78 -15.51 -1.60 -4.17
C GLN A 78 -14.73 -2.67 -4.92
N ASN A 79 -13.72 -3.28 -4.29
CA ASN A 79 -12.79 -4.18 -4.95
C ASN A 79 -12.28 -5.23 -3.99
N GLU A 80 -12.71 -6.48 -4.19
CA GLU A 80 -12.27 -7.60 -3.37
C GLU A 80 -10.99 -8.26 -3.91
N ALA A 81 -10.61 -7.94 -5.14
CA ALA A 81 -9.51 -8.63 -5.83
C ALA A 81 -8.15 -7.96 -5.63
N VAL A 82 -8.11 -6.66 -5.35
CA VAL A 82 -6.84 -5.94 -5.20
C VAL A 82 -6.06 -6.49 -3.99
N GLN A 83 -4.75 -6.68 -4.16
CA GLN A 83 -3.91 -7.15 -3.06
C GLN A 83 -3.56 -5.99 -2.15
N ILE A 84 -3.73 -6.18 -0.84
CA ILE A 84 -3.42 -5.15 0.16
C ILE A 84 -2.30 -5.66 1.05
N VAL A 85 -1.26 -4.85 1.21
CA VAL A 85 -0.15 -5.13 2.11
C VAL A 85 0.00 -3.95 3.05
N PHE A 86 -0.07 -4.21 4.35
CA PHE A 86 0.20 -3.19 5.35
C PHE A 86 1.68 -3.15 5.67
N ILE A 87 2.27 -1.95 5.68
CA ILE A 87 3.67 -1.74 6.01
C ILE A 87 3.72 -0.63 7.05
N THR A 88 3.90 -0.98 8.32
CA THR A 88 3.74 -0.04 9.42
C THR A 88 4.64 -0.41 10.60
N GLY A 89 4.87 0.56 11.50
CA GLY A 89 5.56 0.34 12.75
C GLY A 89 4.66 -0.14 13.88
N PHE A 90 3.37 -0.37 13.62
CA PHE A 90 2.37 -0.67 14.65
C PHE A 90 1.80 -2.07 14.45
N SER A 91 2.10 -2.98 15.41
CA SER A 91 1.62 -4.37 15.34
C SER A 91 0.18 -4.55 15.84
N ASP A 92 -0.37 -3.54 16.51
CA ASP A 92 -1.68 -3.63 17.16
C ASP A 92 -2.85 -3.80 16.18
N TYR A 93 -2.60 -3.58 14.89
CA TYR A 93 -3.64 -3.60 13.86
C TYR A 93 -3.65 -4.89 13.03
N ILE A 94 -2.91 -5.92 13.44
CA ILE A 94 -2.82 -7.17 12.66
C ILE A 94 -4.20 -7.81 12.50
N ALA A 95 -5.03 -7.80 13.54
CA ALA A 95 -6.37 -8.38 13.47
C ALA A 95 -7.24 -7.68 12.43
N GLU A 96 -7.15 -6.34 12.35
CA GLU A 96 -7.88 -5.57 11.35
C GLU A 96 -7.40 -5.86 9.94
N GLY A 97 -6.11 -6.19 9.77
CA GLY A 97 -5.58 -6.64 8.49
C GLY A 97 -6.28 -7.89 7.99
N TYR A 98 -6.59 -8.83 8.87
CA TYR A 98 -7.34 -10.03 8.52
C TYR A 98 -8.77 -9.69 8.08
N GLU A 99 -9.41 -8.71 8.70
CA GLU A 99 -10.76 -8.31 8.34
C GLU A 99 -10.88 -7.77 6.92
N VAL A 100 -9.82 -7.16 6.40
CA VAL A 100 -9.80 -6.64 5.02
C VAL A 100 -9.09 -7.61 4.06
N ALA A 101 -8.80 -8.83 4.51
CA ALA A 101 -8.11 -9.84 3.71
C ALA A 101 -6.79 -9.34 3.15
N ALA A 102 -5.98 -8.71 3.99
CA ALA A 102 -4.65 -8.24 3.60
C ALA A 102 -3.75 -9.43 3.28
N LEU A 103 -2.95 -9.31 2.22
CA LEU A 103 -2.02 -10.35 1.81
C LEU A 103 -0.90 -10.52 2.85
N HIS A 104 -0.37 -9.40 3.33
CA HIS A 104 0.70 -9.39 4.33
C HIS A 104 0.57 -8.20 5.24
N TYR A 105 1.19 -8.32 6.41
CA TYR A 105 1.33 -7.24 7.37
C TYR A 105 2.82 -7.19 7.73
N LEU A 106 3.53 -6.20 7.20
CA LEU A 106 4.97 -6.06 7.36
C LEU A 106 5.30 -4.96 8.36
N MET A 107 6.29 -5.22 9.20
CA MET A 107 6.74 -4.24 10.19
C MET A 107 7.89 -3.40 9.63
N LYS A 108 7.86 -2.10 9.92
CA LYS A 108 8.99 -1.21 9.63
C LYS A 108 10.13 -1.47 10.62
N PRO A 109 11.38 -1.34 10.21
CA PRO A 109 11.83 -0.99 8.85
C PRO A 109 11.76 -2.18 7.89
N VAL A 110 11.35 -1.91 6.66
CA VAL A 110 11.28 -2.94 5.63
C VAL A 110 12.68 -3.21 5.06
N ARG A 111 13.01 -4.47 4.89
CA ARG A 111 14.32 -4.89 4.37
C ARG A 111 14.15 -5.70 3.10
N GLU A 112 15.19 -5.67 2.28
CA GLU A 112 15.18 -6.29 0.96
C GLU A 112 15.36 -7.81 0.98
N GLU A 113 15.53 -8.44 2.07
CA GLU A 113 15.82 -9.86 2.21
C GLU A 113 14.84 -10.81 1.52
#